data_b54fc65b97239dacc4b8a24755ba012c
#
_entry.id   b54fc65b97239dacc4b8a24755ba012c
#
_cell.length_a   1.000
_cell.length_b   1.000
_cell.length_c   1.000
_cell.angle_alpha   90.00
_cell.angle_beta   90.00
_cell.angle_gamma   90.00
#
_symmetry.space_group_name_H-M   'P 1'
#
loop_
_entity.id
_entity.type
_entity.pdbx_description
1 polymer ?
#
loop_
_entity_poly.entity_id
_entity_poly.type
_entity_poly.pdbx_seq_one_letter_code
_entity_poly.pdbx_strand_id
1 'polypeptide(L)'
;MSAKFTQLQCKEVICISDGRRLGFIADILVEVPEGKVTAVTVPGAGKFFGLAGHGSDYIIPWDCIRKIGPDIVLVDVKPEECRCPRPKRGLPF
;
A
#
# COMPACT_ATOMS: atom_id res chain seq x y z
N MET A 1 -5.83 11.79 -18.08
CA MET A 1 -4.59 12.05 -17.36
C MET A 1 -4.04 10.76 -16.84
N SER A 2 -2.75 10.56 -16.94
CA SER A 2 -2.13 9.34 -16.47
C SER A 2 -0.96 9.68 -15.56
N ALA A 3 -0.59 8.71 -14.73
CA ALA A 3 0.53 8.87 -13.82
C ALA A 3 1.39 7.63 -13.87
N LYS A 4 2.68 7.83 -13.73
CA LYS A 4 3.59 6.70 -13.65
C LYS A 4 3.59 6.15 -12.24
N PHE A 5 3.86 4.86 -12.12
CA PHE A 5 3.94 4.24 -10.80
C PHE A 5 4.98 4.94 -9.93
N THR A 6 6.10 5.34 -10.51
CA THR A 6 7.12 6.04 -9.73
C THR A 6 6.61 7.36 -9.16
N GLN A 7 5.67 7.99 -9.84
CA GLN A 7 5.08 9.21 -9.31
C GLN A 7 4.19 8.90 -8.11
N LEU A 8 3.49 7.78 -8.15
CA LEU A 8 2.66 7.38 -7.03
C LEU A 8 3.49 7.04 -5.82
N GLN A 9 4.67 6.48 -6.03
CA GLN A 9 5.55 6.13 -4.93
C GLN A 9 6.09 7.34 -4.17
N CYS A 10 6.03 8.50 -4.77
CA CYS A 10 6.47 9.71 -4.11
C CYS A 10 5.38 10.39 -3.29
N LYS A 11 4.18 9.83 -3.30
CA LYS A 11 3.04 10.43 -2.61
C LYS A 11 2.72 9.63 -1.37
N GLU A 12 2.39 10.34 -0.30
CA GLU A 12 2.06 9.68 0.94
C GLU A 12 0.61 9.24 0.95
N VAL A 13 0.36 8.03 1.42
CA VAL A 13 -0.98 7.47 1.49
C VAL A 13 -1.61 7.85 2.82
N ILE A 14 -2.77 8.45 2.76
CA ILE A 14 -3.47 8.92 3.96
C ILE A 14 -4.86 8.32 3.97
N CYS A 15 -5.21 7.75 5.11
CA CYS A 15 -6.53 7.18 5.31
C CYS A 15 -7.50 8.28 5.68
N ILE A 16 -8.56 8.44 4.90
CA ILE A 16 -9.49 9.54 5.15
C ILE A 16 -10.40 9.28 6.33
N SER A 17 -10.58 8.03 6.73
CA SER A 17 -11.51 7.75 7.82
C SER A 17 -10.98 8.22 9.16
N ASP A 18 -9.67 8.20 9.37
CA ASP A 18 -9.09 8.61 10.65
C ASP A 18 -7.89 9.55 10.51
N GLY A 19 -7.58 9.96 9.29
CA GLY A 19 -6.45 10.87 9.06
C GLY A 19 -5.09 10.24 9.24
N ARG A 20 -5.01 8.94 9.38
CA ARG A 20 -3.75 8.28 9.64
C ARG A 20 -2.88 8.24 8.39
N ARG A 21 -1.61 8.49 8.58
CA ARG A 21 -0.65 8.35 7.50
C ARG A 21 -0.17 6.92 7.45
N LEU A 22 -0.39 6.28 6.33
CA LEU A 22 -0.02 4.87 6.19
C LEU A 22 1.38 4.68 5.67
N GLY A 23 1.89 5.64 4.92
CA GLY A 23 3.22 5.54 4.34
C GLY A 23 3.19 5.75 2.85
N PHE A 24 4.17 5.18 2.17
CA PHE A 24 4.30 5.36 0.71
C PHE A 24 4.07 4.03 0.02
N ILE A 25 3.54 4.09 -1.19
CA ILE A 25 3.28 2.89 -1.96
C ILE A 25 4.60 2.26 -2.35
N ALA A 26 4.76 0.98 -2.04
CA ALA A 26 5.96 0.25 -2.39
C ALA A 26 5.77 -0.61 -3.62
N ASP A 27 4.56 -1.08 -3.85
CA ASP A 27 4.34 -2.00 -4.95
C ASP A 27 2.88 -1.99 -5.34
N ILE A 28 2.56 -2.64 -6.45
CA ILE A 28 1.19 -2.80 -6.90
C ILE A 28 0.92 -4.27 -7.16
N LEU A 29 -0.34 -4.65 -7.05
CA LEU A 29 -0.78 -5.98 -7.39
C LEU A 29 -1.54 -5.90 -8.71
N VAL A 30 -1.14 -6.74 -9.63
CA VAL A 30 -1.71 -6.72 -10.98
C VAL A 30 -2.29 -8.09 -11.28
N GLU A 31 -3.50 -8.09 -11.78
CA GLU A 31 -4.14 -9.32 -12.16
C GLU A 31 -3.70 -9.74 -13.55
N VAL A 32 -3.25 -10.96 -13.68
CA VAL A 32 -2.84 -11.46 -14.98
C VAL A 32 -3.82 -12.55 -15.40
N PRO A 33 -4.06 -12.68 -16.68
CA PRO A 33 -3.39 -12.02 -17.81
C PRO A 33 -3.94 -10.65 -18.19
N GLU A 34 -4.97 -10.17 -17.51
CA GLU A 34 -5.62 -8.93 -17.94
C GLU A 34 -4.74 -7.70 -17.78
N GLY A 35 -3.79 -7.73 -16.86
CA GLY A 35 -2.96 -6.57 -16.63
C GLY A 35 -3.63 -5.46 -15.84
N LYS A 36 -4.63 -5.80 -15.06
CA LYS A 36 -5.39 -4.80 -14.33
C LYS A 36 -4.84 -4.64 -12.92
N VAL A 37 -4.63 -3.40 -12.49
CA VAL A 37 -4.18 -3.14 -11.13
C VAL A 37 -5.33 -3.38 -10.17
N THR A 38 -5.11 -4.23 -9.18
CA THR A 38 -6.16 -4.58 -8.22
C THR A 38 -5.93 -3.99 -6.85
N ALA A 39 -4.70 -3.69 -6.50
CA ALA A 39 -4.39 -3.14 -5.19
C ALA A 39 -3.02 -2.51 -5.19
N VAL A 40 -2.73 -1.75 -4.14
CA VAL A 40 -1.38 -1.23 -3.90
C VAL A 40 -0.93 -1.72 -2.54
N THR A 41 0.38 -1.85 -2.34
CA THR A 41 0.91 -2.25 -1.05
C THR A 41 1.69 -1.11 -0.43
N VAL A 42 1.48 -0.93 0.87
CA VAL A 42 2.16 0.11 1.64
C VAL A 42 2.81 -0.59 2.83
N PRO A 43 4.13 -0.53 2.97
CA PRO A 43 4.79 -1.20 4.08
C PRO A 43 4.37 -0.60 5.40
N GLY A 44 4.11 -1.45 6.36
CA GLY A 44 3.72 -1.00 7.67
C GLY A 44 4.90 -0.58 8.51
N ALA A 45 4.59 -0.02 9.66
CA ALA A 45 5.60 0.55 10.52
C ALA A 45 6.52 -0.48 11.16
N GLY A 46 6.15 -1.72 11.16
CA GLY A 46 6.95 -2.74 11.83
C GLY A 46 8.37 -2.84 11.32
N LYS A 47 8.58 -2.57 10.07
CA LYS A 47 9.91 -2.68 9.51
C LYS A 47 10.85 -1.66 10.10
N PHE A 48 10.29 -0.60 10.62
CA PHE A 48 11.03 0.50 11.12
C PHE A 48 11.99 0.12 12.23
N PHE A 49 11.66 -0.83 13.01
CA PHE A 49 12.51 -1.23 14.10
C PHE A 49 13.46 -2.34 13.74
N GLY A 50 13.36 -2.88 12.61
CA GLY A 50 14.21 -3.95 12.17
C GLY A 50 14.10 -5.18 13.01
N LEU A 51 13.46 -5.06 14.13
CA LEU A 51 13.37 -6.14 15.00
C LEU A 51 12.57 -7.19 14.48
N ALA A 52 11.57 -6.80 13.95
CA ALA A 52 10.63 -7.72 13.68
C ALA A 52 10.96 -8.51 12.50
N GLY A 53 11.39 -7.90 11.56
CA GLY A 53 11.41 -8.59 10.34
C GLY A 53 10.06 -9.13 10.00
N HIS A 54 9.08 -8.84 10.82
CA HIS A 54 7.75 -9.34 10.61
C HIS A 54 6.76 -8.24 10.44
N GLY A 55 7.19 -7.13 9.94
CA GLY A 55 6.26 -6.05 9.71
C GLY A 55 5.10 -6.51 8.87
N SER A 56 4.00 -5.81 8.98
CA SER A 56 2.83 -6.06 8.14
C SER A 56 2.78 -5.02 7.06
N ASP A 57 2.29 -5.41 5.91
CA ASP A 57 2.05 -4.46 4.84
C ASP A 57 0.56 -4.21 4.76
N TYR A 58 0.19 -3.01 4.33
CA TYR A 58 -1.21 -2.72 4.04
C TYR A 58 -1.44 -3.04 2.57
N ILE A 59 -2.46 -3.83 2.30
CA ILE A 59 -2.87 -4.11 0.93
C ILE A 59 -4.16 -3.36 0.71
N ILE A 60 -4.10 -2.32 -0.07
CA ILE A 60 -5.22 -1.41 -0.25
C ILE A 60 -5.84 -1.66 -1.62
N PRO A 61 -7.10 -2.11 -1.65
CA PRO A 61 -7.76 -2.34 -2.94
C PRO A 61 -7.80 -1.07 -3.77
N TRP A 62 -7.59 -1.22 -5.05
CA TRP A 62 -7.57 -0.08 -5.96
C TRP A 62 -8.87 0.72 -5.87
N ASP A 63 -9.99 0.03 -5.67
CA ASP A 63 -11.28 0.68 -5.57
C ASP A 63 -11.43 1.57 -4.36
N CYS A 64 -10.56 1.42 -3.37
CA CYS A 64 -10.62 2.24 -2.17
C CYS A 64 -9.82 3.52 -2.29
N ILE A 65 -9.11 3.71 -3.39
CA ILE A 65 -8.41 4.95 -3.63
C ILE A 65 -9.42 5.98 -4.10
N ARG A 66 -9.58 7.04 -3.31
CA ARG A 66 -10.59 8.05 -3.59
C ARG A 66 -10.06 9.23 -4.36
N LYS A 67 -8.81 9.59 -4.13
CA LYS A 67 -8.23 10.73 -4.82
C LYS A 67 -6.72 10.63 -4.84
N ILE A 68 -6.14 10.97 -5.97
CA ILE A 68 -4.69 11.04 -6.10
C ILE A 68 -4.37 12.52 -6.31
N GLY A 69 -3.75 13.11 -5.31
CA GLY A 69 -3.38 14.53 -5.37
C GLY A 69 -1.93 14.70 -5.79
N PRO A 70 -1.44 15.92 -5.73
CA PRO A 70 -0.04 16.17 -6.12
C PRO A 70 0.97 15.53 -5.18
N ASP A 71 0.65 15.48 -3.89
CA ASP A 71 1.59 14.94 -2.91
C ASP A 71 1.04 13.81 -2.07
N ILE A 72 -0.23 13.52 -2.18
CA ILE A 72 -0.86 12.52 -1.33
C ILE A 72 -1.83 11.66 -2.14
N VAL A 73 -2.12 10.49 -1.57
CA VAL A 73 -3.14 9.60 -2.11
C VAL A 73 -4.12 9.34 -0.97
N LEU A 74 -5.38 9.68 -1.19
CA LEU A 74 -6.42 9.50 -0.18
C LEU A 74 -7.12 8.17 -0.40
N VAL A 75 -7.17 7.37 0.66
CA VAL A 75 -7.79 6.05 0.58
C VAL A 75 -8.87 5.93 1.65
N ASP A 76 -9.89 5.17 1.36
CA ASP A 76 -11.01 4.97 2.26
C ASP A 76 -11.01 3.50 2.69
N VAL A 77 -10.21 3.20 3.70
CA VAL A 77 -10.08 1.84 4.21
C VAL A 77 -10.01 1.88 5.72
N LYS A 78 -10.19 0.73 6.33
CA LYS A 78 -9.88 0.55 7.73
C LYS A 78 -8.51 -0.10 7.79
N PRO A 79 -7.49 0.59 8.26
CA PRO A 79 -6.14 0.04 8.17
C PRO A 79 -6.00 -1.33 8.81
N GLU A 80 -6.70 -1.59 9.88
CA GLU A 80 -6.60 -2.89 10.54
C GLU A 80 -7.10 -4.02 9.65
N GLU A 81 -8.00 -3.73 8.74
CA GLU A 81 -8.54 -4.75 7.85
C GLU A 81 -7.67 -4.96 6.62
N CYS A 82 -6.79 -4.02 6.35
CA CYS A 82 -5.92 -4.11 5.18
C CYS A 82 -4.54 -4.64 5.50
N ARG A 83 -4.25 -4.92 6.76
CA ARG A 83 -2.93 -5.39 7.13
C ARG A 83 -2.77 -6.86 6.76
N CYS A 84 -1.64 -7.15 6.15
CA CYS A 84 -1.28 -8.51 5.81
C CYS A 84 0.11 -8.78 6.32
N PRO A 85 0.33 -9.87 7.04
CA PRO A 85 1.68 -10.18 7.50
C PRO A 85 2.58 -10.41 6.30
N ARG A 86 3.80 -9.94 6.41
CA ARG A 86 4.78 -10.18 5.37
C ARG A 86 5.23 -11.62 5.44
N PRO A 87 5.42 -12.30 4.31
CA PRO A 87 5.93 -13.67 4.34
C PRO A 87 7.33 -13.68 4.94
N LYS A 88 7.65 -14.74 5.64
CA LYS A 88 8.99 -14.88 6.16
C LYS A 88 9.95 -15.13 5.04
N ARG A 89 11.14 -14.58 5.19
CA ARG A 89 12.16 -14.78 4.18
C ARG A 89 12.59 -16.23 4.19
N GLY A 90 12.94 -16.67 3.03
CA GLY A 90 13.42 -18.03 2.88
C GLY A 90 12.35 -19.05 2.66
N LEU A 91 11.10 -18.66 2.68
CA LEU A 91 10.07 -19.60 2.36
C LEU A 91 10.04 -19.81 0.88
N PRO A 92 9.90 -21.04 0.46
CA PRO A 92 9.85 -21.34 -0.96
C PRO A 92 8.45 -21.02 -1.46
N PHE A 93 8.38 -20.29 -2.45
CA PHE A 93 7.15 -20.12 -3.19
C PHE A 93 7.29 -19.20 -4.32
#